data_605927e6c29af470cbf9c3de15a0a358
#
_entry.id   605927e6c29af470cbf9c3de15a0a358
#
_cell.length_a   1.000
_cell.length_b   1.000
_cell.length_c   1.000
_cell.angle_alpha   90.00
_cell.angle_beta   90.00
_cell.angle_gamma   90.00
#
_symmetry.space_group_name_H-M   'P 1'
#
loop_
_entity.id
_entity.type
_entity.pdbx_description
1 polymer ?
#
loop_
_entity_poly.entity_id
_entity_poly.type
_entity_poly.pdbx_seq_one_letter_code
_entity_poly.pdbx_strand_id
1 'polypeptide(L)'
;MCGLGSANLSLIVKFPNLPLQNAPRKSFIILLILAAMKKPTITIRVGVKNDLPRVLELVKELAAFEKAPHEVVNTVELMEEDGFGAHPIFGLFVAEVEGQIMGISLYYWRYSTWKGKRLYLEDIVVTESMRGQGIGKLLFDRTMQHTLDENCSGMMWQVLDWNEPAITFYKKYGSKLDGEWINCTLESKQIEMLLKK
;
A
#
# COMPACT_ATOMS: atom_id res chain seq x y z
N MET A 1 -26.93 39.26 4.87
CA MET A 1 -25.53 39.73 4.72
C MET A 1 -24.63 38.51 4.88
N CYS A 2 -24.19 38.00 3.76
CA CYS A 2 -23.32 36.82 3.72
C CYS A 2 -21.85 37.25 3.74
N GLY A 3 -21.11 36.78 4.74
CA GLY A 3 -19.67 36.95 4.79
C GLY A 3 -18.99 35.73 4.21
N LEU A 4 -18.34 35.89 3.06
CA LEU A 4 -17.45 34.87 2.44
C LEU A 4 -16.09 34.91 3.13
N GLY A 5 -15.76 33.83 3.84
CA GLY A 5 -14.43 33.60 4.39
C GLY A 5 -13.48 33.13 3.30
N SER A 6 -12.47 33.92 3.00
CA SER A 6 -11.37 33.62 2.08
C SER A 6 -10.42 32.58 2.70
N ALA A 7 -10.34 31.41 2.10
CA ALA A 7 -9.32 30.41 2.43
C ALA A 7 -7.98 30.86 1.84
N ASN A 8 -7.01 31.19 2.69
CA ASN A 8 -5.62 31.44 2.32
C ASN A 8 -4.89 30.11 2.06
N LEU A 9 -4.69 29.76 0.80
CA LEU A 9 -3.75 28.72 0.39
C LEU A 9 -2.36 29.34 0.29
N SER A 10 -1.54 29.23 1.33
CA SER A 10 -0.11 29.56 1.26
C SER A 10 0.68 28.29 0.92
N LEU A 11 0.89 28.04 -0.37
CA LEU A 11 1.83 27.03 -0.86
C LEU A 11 3.24 27.65 -0.82
N ILE A 12 4.02 27.37 0.22
CA ILE A 12 5.44 27.76 0.29
C ILE A 12 6.27 26.68 -0.42
N VAL A 13 6.56 26.90 -1.70
CA VAL A 13 7.54 26.10 -2.45
C VAL A 13 8.91 26.75 -2.29
N LYS A 14 9.84 26.10 -1.56
CA LYS A 14 11.24 26.51 -1.49
C LYS A 14 11.98 26.05 -2.74
N PHE A 15 12.44 26.99 -3.57
CA PHE A 15 13.30 26.72 -4.70
C PHE A 15 14.79 26.93 -4.33
N PRO A 16 15.73 26.12 -4.85
CA PRO A 16 17.16 26.44 -4.77
C PRO A 16 17.46 27.65 -5.66
N ASN A 17 18.38 28.52 -5.20
CA ASN A 17 18.76 29.79 -5.80
C ASN A 17 19.16 29.64 -7.28
N LEU A 18 18.29 30.04 -8.20
CA LEU A 18 18.64 30.37 -9.60
C LEU A 18 18.62 31.89 -9.78
N PRO A 19 19.55 32.48 -10.54
CA PRO A 19 19.58 33.91 -10.77
C PRO A 19 18.48 34.29 -11.79
N LEU A 20 17.41 34.89 -11.27
CA LEU A 20 16.16 35.24 -12.01
C LEU A 20 16.18 36.71 -12.41
N GLN A 21 17.16 37.20 -13.14
CA GLN A 21 17.14 38.63 -13.46
C GLN A 21 16.66 39.01 -14.87
N ASN A 22 16.39 38.08 -15.81
CA ASN A 22 15.98 38.48 -17.18
C ASN A 22 15.10 37.47 -17.94
N ALA A 23 14.32 36.63 -17.30
CA ALA A 23 13.40 35.76 -18.04
C ALA A 23 12.02 36.42 -18.25
N PRO A 24 11.47 36.46 -19.52
CA PRO A 24 10.15 37.06 -19.76
C PRO A 24 9.06 36.28 -18.97
N ARG A 25 8.15 36.98 -18.33
CA ARG A 25 7.07 36.44 -17.48
C ARG A 25 6.32 35.25 -18.12
N LYS A 26 6.18 35.24 -19.45
CA LYS A 26 5.54 34.14 -20.20
C LYS A 26 6.36 32.84 -20.13
N SER A 27 7.70 32.88 -20.18
CA SER A 27 8.57 31.70 -20.09
C SER A 27 8.54 31.09 -18.71
N PHE A 28 8.40 31.92 -17.66
CA PHE A 28 8.28 31.45 -16.27
C PHE A 28 6.96 30.70 -16.02
N ILE A 29 5.85 31.24 -16.55
CA ILE A 29 4.53 30.60 -16.48
C ILE A 29 4.53 29.26 -17.23
N ILE A 30 5.13 29.22 -18.43
CA ILE A 30 5.24 27.97 -19.21
C ILE A 30 6.08 26.92 -18.46
N LEU A 31 7.18 27.34 -17.83
CA LEU A 31 8.03 26.43 -17.03
C LEU A 31 7.27 25.88 -15.80
N LEU A 32 6.48 26.71 -15.13
CA LEU A 32 5.61 26.27 -14.04
C LEU A 32 4.51 25.32 -14.49
N ILE A 33 3.90 25.57 -15.66
CA ILE A 33 2.89 24.67 -16.24
C ILE A 33 3.54 23.33 -16.66
N LEU A 34 4.72 23.35 -17.27
CA LEU A 34 5.45 22.14 -17.65
C LEU A 34 5.91 21.34 -16.42
N ALA A 35 6.34 22.01 -15.34
CA ALA A 35 6.68 21.37 -14.09
C ALA A 35 5.45 20.74 -13.41
N ALA A 36 4.29 21.43 -13.46
CA ALA A 36 3.03 20.92 -12.95
C ALA A 36 2.44 19.77 -13.79
N MET A 37 2.81 19.65 -15.05
CA MET A 37 2.39 18.57 -15.96
C MET A 37 3.29 17.31 -15.88
N LYS A 38 4.43 17.37 -15.19
CA LYS A 38 5.29 16.20 -15.02
C LYS A 38 4.61 15.23 -14.07
N LYS A 39 4.22 14.06 -14.59
CA LYS A 39 3.70 12.99 -13.72
C LYS A 39 4.75 12.68 -12.67
N PRO A 40 4.35 12.54 -11.38
CA PRO A 40 5.28 12.21 -10.33
C PRO A 40 5.95 10.87 -10.64
N THR A 41 7.24 10.78 -10.37
CA THR A 41 7.98 9.52 -10.52
C THR A 41 7.58 8.59 -9.40
N ILE A 42 7.06 7.42 -9.77
CA ILE A 42 6.67 6.36 -8.83
C ILE A 42 7.79 5.32 -8.84
N THR A 43 8.37 5.04 -7.69
CA THR A 43 9.39 4.00 -7.51
C THR A 43 8.84 2.89 -6.63
N ILE A 44 8.94 1.64 -7.10
CA ILE A 44 8.62 0.47 -6.28
C ILE A 44 9.93 -0.14 -5.80
N ARG A 45 10.08 -0.28 -4.49
CA ARG A 45 11.26 -0.89 -3.86
C ARG A 45 10.88 -1.85 -2.74
N VAL A 46 11.82 -2.68 -2.35
CA VAL A 46 11.67 -3.49 -1.13
C VAL A 46 11.56 -2.55 0.06
N GLY A 47 10.63 -2.85 0.95
CA GLY A 47 10.50 -2.11 2.20
C GLY A 47 11.64 -2.40 3.15
N VAL A 48 11.98 -1.42 3.97
CA VAL A 48 12.99 -1.54 5.02
C VAL A 48 12.38 -1.22 6.39
N LYS A 49 13.06 -1.62 7.45
CA LYS A 49 12.61 -1.41 8.84
C LYS A 49 12.13 0.02 9.12
N ASN A 50 12.86 1.02 8.61
CA ASN A 50 12.52 2.44 8.81
C ASN A 50 11.22 2.88 8.12
N ASP A 51 10.67 2.08 7.23
CA ASP A 51 9.39 2.36 6.56
C ASP A 51 8.18 2.00 7.43
N LEU A 52 8.37 1.14 8.43
CA LEU A 52 7.28 0.55 9.22
C LEU A 52 6.33 1.55 9.89
N PRO A 53 6.78 2.70 10.40
CA PRO A 53 5.83 3.71 10.92
C PRO A 53 4.81 4.12 9.86
N ARG A 54 5.27 4.41 8.62
CA ARG A 54 4.36 4.77 7.53
C ARG A 54 3.55 3.58 7.01
N VAL A 55 4.14 2.39 7.01
CA VAL A 55 3.43 1.15 6.66
C VAL A 55 2.24 0.93 7.59
N LEU A 56 2.43 1.05 8.91
CA LEU A 56 1.35 0.91 9.89
C LEU A 56 0.25 1.98 9.72
N GLU A 57 0.62 3.21 9.35
CA GLU A 57 -0.38 4.23 9.00
C GLU A 57 -1.24 3.81 7.80
N LEU A 58 -0.62 3.25 6.74
CA LEU A 58 -1.34 2.76 5.57
C LEU A 58 -2.24 1.55 5.91
N VAL A 59 -1.80 0.66 6.78
CA VAL A 59 -2.64 -0.43 7.32
C VAL A 59 -3.86 0.14 8.06
N LYS A 60 -3.68 1.19 8.86
CA LYS A 60 -4.80 1.87 9.53
C LYS A 60 -5.73 2.58 8.53
N GLU A 61 -5.19 3.17 7.45
CA GLU A 61 -6.00 3.72 6.36
C GLU A 61 -6.86 2.62 5.70
N LEU A 62 -6.29 1.42 5.49
CA LEU A 62 -7.01 0.26 4.94
C LEU A 62 -8.10 -0.20 5.90
N ALA A 63 -7.79 -0.42 7.16
CA ALA A 63 -8.77 -0.84 8.18
C ALA A 63 -9.93 0.16 8.33
N ALA A 64 -9.65 1.48 8.22
CA ALA A 64 -10.69 2.50 8.22
C ALA A 64 -11.59 2.39 6.96
N PHE A 65 -11.00 2.14 5.79
CA PHE A 65 -11.75 1.89 4.55
C PHE A 65 -12.64 0.64 4.68
N GLU A 66 -12.14 -0.41 5.31
CA GLU A 66 -12.83 -1.68 5.57
C GLU A 66 -13.81 -1.63 6.76
N LYS A 67 -13.98 -0.46 7.39
CA LYS A 67 -14.88 -0.19 8.53
C LYS A 67 -14.54 -0.97 9.79
N ALA A 68 -13.28 -1.38 9.94
CA ALA A 68 -12.75 -2.15 11.04
C ALA A 68 -11.51 -1.50 11.72
N PRO A 69 -11.46 -0.17 11.95
CA PRO A 69 -10.25 0.50 12.45
C PRO A 69 -9.83 0.01 13.85
N HIS A 70 -10.74 -0.56 14.63
CA HIS A 70 -10.51 -1.10 15.97
C HIS A 70 -9.81 -2.47 15.96
N GLU A 71 -9.75 -3.15 14.80
CA GLU A 71 -9.06 -4.44 14.66
C GLU A 71 -7.53 -4.28 14.59
N VAL A 72 -7.02 -3.07 14.28
CA VAL A 72 -5.58 -2.84 14.19
C VAL A 72 -4.98 -2.68 15.58
N VAL A 73 -4.55 -3.78 16.15
CA VAL A 73 -3.84 -3.85 17.44
C VAL A 73 -2.33 -4.00 17.29
N ASN A 74 -1.85 -4.17 16.04
CA ASN A 74 -0.43 -4.32 15.73
C ASN A 74 0.34 -3.02 15.98
N THR A 75 1.65 -3.14 16.25
CA THR A 75 2.55 -2.02 16.53
C THR A 75 3.77 -2.06 15.62
N VAL A 76 4.50 -0.94 15.55
CA VAL A 76 5.76 -0.88 14.79
C VAL A 76 6.77 -1.88 15.34
N GLU A 77 6.86 -2.03 16.66
CA GLU A 77 7.80 -2.93 17.33
C GLU A 77 7.52 -4.41 16.98
N LEU A 78 6.24 -4.82 16.99
CA LEU A 78 5.84 -6.16 16.57
C LEU A 78 6.13 -6.39 15.10
N MET A 79 5.82 -5.42 14.24
CA MET A 79 6.16 -5.50 12.82
C MET A 79 7.66 -5.56 12.56
N GLU A 80 8.48 -4.91 13.39
CA GLU A 80 9.94 -5.00 13.30
C GLU A 80 10.42 -6.41 13.63
N GLU A 81 9.91 -7.02 14.70
CA GLU A 81 10.25 -8.38 15.08
C GLU A 81 9.84 -9.38 13.99
N ASP A 82 8.59 -9.29 13.52
CA ASP A 82 8.00 -10.22 12.58
C ASP A 82 8.53 -10.07 11.15
N GLY A 83 8.92 -8.89 10.73
CA GLY A 83 9.35 -8.62 9.35
C GLY A 83 10.86 -8.46 9.18
N PHE A 84 11.58 -8.08 10.24
CA PHE A 84 13.01 -7.72 10.17
C PHE A 84 13.84 -8.33 11.31
N GLY A 85 13.24 -9.18 12.13
CA GLY A 85 13.91 -9.95 13.17
C GLY A 85 14.71 -11.14 12.63
N ALA A 86 15.10 -12.05 13.53
CA ALA A 86 15.92 -13.21 13.18
C ALA A 86 15.21 -14.20 12.22
N HIS A 87 13.89 -14.26 12.26
CA HIS A 87 13.07 -15.16 11.45
C HIS A 87 11.90 -14.40 10.82
N PRO A 88 12.13 -13.60 9.78
CA PRO A 88 11.08 -12.81 9.15
C PRO A 88 9.96 -13.70 8.60
N ILE A 89 8.71 -13.37 8.95
CA ILE A 89 7.53 -14.12 8.50
C ILE A 89 6.76 -13.41 7.38
N PHE A 90 7.07 -12.15 7.10
CA PHE A 90 6.50 -11.41 5.97
C PHE A 90 7.57 -10.58 5.24
N GLY A 91 7.24 -10.19 4.02
CA GLY A 91 7.98 -9.21 3.24
C GLY A 91 7.06 -8.11 2.73
N LEU A 92 7.62 -6.99 2.29
CA LEU A 92 6.82 -5.91 1.75
C LEU A 92 7.55 -5.15 0.64
N PHE A 93 6.74 -4.61 -0.29
CA PHE A 93 7.16 -3.57 -1.23
C PHE A 93 6.48 -2.26 -0.86
N VAL A 94 7.19 -1.15 -1.06
CA VAL A 94 6.67 0.20 -0.90
C VAL A 94 6.67 0.92 -2.24
N ALA A 95 5.63 1.73 -2.45
CA ALA A 95 5.55 2.67 -3.55
C ALA A 95 5.92 4.06 -3.05
N GLU A 96 7.05 4.56 -3.50
CA GLU A 96 7.56 5.87 -3.14
C GLU A 96 7.29 6.87 -4.26
N VAL A 97 6.76 8.02 -3.90
CA VAL A 97 6.46 9.14 -4.79
C VAL A 97 7.09 10.39 -4.18
N GLU A 98 8.05 11.00 -4.89
CA GLU A 98 8.75 12.18 -4.42
C GLU A 98 9.33 12.04 -3.00
N GLY A 99 9.88 10.86 -2.67
CA GLY A 99 10.49 10.54 -1.38
C GLY A 99 9.49 10.22 -0.26
N GLN A 100 8.19 10.08 -0.57
CA GLN A 100 7.17 9.73 0.40
C GLN A 100 6.51 8.39 0.05
N ILE A 101 6.28 7.53 1.02
CA ILE A 101 5.59 6.25 0.83
C ILE A 101 4.09 6.51 0.71
N MET A 102 3.53 6.17 -0.47
CA MET A 102 2.14 6.38 -0.83
C MET A 102 1.34 5.08 -0.98
N GLY A 103 2.02 3.96 -0.93
CA GLY A 103 1.36 2.65 -0.97
C GLY A 103 2.31 1.52 -0.61
N ILE A 104 1.73 0.38 -0.31
CA ILE A 104 2.45 -0.85 0.06
C ILE A 104 1.80 -2.07 -0.58
N SER A 105 2.56 -3.17 -0.70
CA SER A 105 2.06 -4.52 -0.74
C SER A 105 2.82 -5.36 0.27
N LEU A 106 2.11 -5.97 1.22
CA LEU A 106 2.65 -6.84 2.24
C LEU A 106 2.27 -8.28 1.90
N TYR A 107 3.23 -9.21 2.00
CA TYR A 107 3.05 -10.59 1.61
C TYR A 107 3.81 -11.55 2.52
N TYR A 108 3.39 -12.83 2.51
CA TYR A 108 4.10 -13.93 3.17
C TYR A 108 3.99 -15.22 2.36
N TRP A 109 4.78 -16.24 2.76
CA TRP A 109 4.74 -17.53 2.08
C TRP A 109 3.76 -18.47 2.76
N ARG A 110 2.79 -18.94 1.98
CA ARG A 110 1.82 -19.96 2.38
C ARG A 110 2.17 -21.29 1.72
N TYR A 111 2.01 -22.37 2.44
CA TYR A 111 2.16 -23.71 1.87
C TYR A 111 0.79 -24.32 1.56
N SER A 112 0.63 -24.80 0.31
CA SER A 112 -0.51 -25.59 -0.11
C SER A 112 -0.08 -27.06 -0.20
N THR A 113 -0.77 -27.94 0.49
CA THR A 113 -0.51 -29.39 0.37
C THR A 113 -0.76 -29.92 -1.04
N TRP A 114 -1.54 -29.21 -1.83
CA TRP A 114 -1.85 -29.60 -3.22
C TRP A 114 -0.89 -28.98 -4.25
N LYS A 115 -0.36 -27.78 -3.97
CA LYS A 115 0.38 -26.98 -4.98
C LYS A 115 1.76 -26.52 -4.52
N GLY A 116 2.17 -26.85 -3.30
CA GLY A 116 3.45 -26.43 -2.73
C GLY A 116 3.49 -24.97 -2.28
N LYS A 117 4.67 -24.35 -2.33
CA LYS A 117 4.91 -22.96 -1.93
C LYS A 117 4.09 -21.99 -2.76
N ARG A 118 3.38 -21.08 -2.11
CA ARG A 118 2.61 -20.00 -2.73
C ARG A 118 2.92 -18.68 -2.03
N LEU A 119 2.80 -17.58 -2.75
CA LEU A 119 2.82 -16.26 -2.15
C LEU A 119 1.39 -15.87 -1.76
N TYR A 120 1.19 -15.44 -0.52
CA TYR A 120 -0.05 -14.84 -0.07
C TYR A 120 0.14 -13.33 0.04
N LEU A 121 -0.62 -12.56 -0.74
CA LEU A 121 -0.67 -11.11 -0.63
C LEU A 121 -1.68 -10.77 0.46
N GLU A 122 -1.18 -10.32 1.60
CA GLU A 122 -2.02 -9.94 2.75
C GLU A 122 -2.71 -8.62 2.46
N ASP A 123 -1.92 -7.56 2.24
CA ASP A 123 -2.43 -6.22 2.00
C ASP A 123 -1.83 -5.60 0.74
N ILE A 124 -2.67 -4.89 0.00
CA ILE A 124 -2.27 -3.93 -1.01
C ILE A 124 -3.07 -2.64 -0.83
N VAL A 125 -2.38 -1.59 -0.44
CA VAL A 125 -3.03 -0.31 -0.14
C VAL A 125 -2.29 0.84 -0.79
N VAL A 126 -3.06 1.81 -1.29
CA VAL A 126 -2.58 3.10 -1.77
C VAL A 126 -3.36 4.17 -1.04
N THR A 127 -2.66 5.15 -0.47
CA THR A 127 -3.30 6.29 0.21
C THR A 127 -4.33 6.95 -0.70
N GLU A 128 -5.44 7.38 -0.16
CA GLU A 128 -6.61 7.79 -0.95
C GLU A 128 -6.29 8.88 -1.98
N SER A 129 -5.50 9.89 -1.58
CA SER A 129 -5.12 11.01 -2.45
C SER A 129 -4.31 10.61 -3.68
N MET A 130 -3.72 9.40 -3.69
CA MET A 130 -2.86 8.89 -4.76
C MET A 130 -3.48 7.73 -5.54
N ARG A 131 -4.74 7.39 -5.24
CA ARG A 131 -5.47 6.35 -6.01
C ARG A 131 -5.72 6.82 -7.45
N GLY A 132 -5.94 5.85 -8.35
CA GLY A 132 -6.19 6.14 -9.77
C GLY A 132 -4.93 6.50 -10.60
N GLN A 133 -3.75 6.62 -9.98
CA GLN A 133 -2.49 6.98 -10.64
C GLN A 133 -1.63 5.77 -11.05
N GLY A 134 -2.16 4.55 -10.92
CA GLY A 134 -1.47 3.31 -11.33
C GLY A 134 -0.56 2.71 -10.27
N ILE A 135 -0.43 3.30 -9.07
CA ILE A 135 0.45 2.82 -8.00
C ILE A 135 0.08 1.37 -7.60
N GLY A 136 -1.21 1.09 -7.37
CA GLY A 136 -1.67 -0.26 -7.04
C GLY A 136 -1.32 -1.29 -8.10
N LYS A 137 -1.38 -0.90 -9.39
CA LYS A 137 -0.93 -1.77 -10.49
C LYS A 137 0.56 -2.08 -10.38
N LEU A 138 1.41 -1.09 -10.15
CA LEU A 138 2.85 -1.28 -10.04
C LEU A 138 3.23 -2.16 -8.85
N LEU A 139 2.58 -1.97 -7.70
CA LEU A 139 2.76 -2.82 -6.52
C LEU A 139 2.33 -4.27 -6.80
N PHE A 140 1.17 -4.46 -7.41
CA PHE A 140 0.66 -5.79 -7.75
C PHE A 140 1.54 -6.50 -8.76
N ASP A 141 1.97 -5.80 -9.82
CA ASP A 141 2.89 -6.33 -10.84
C ASP A 141 4.23 -6.74 -10.20
N ARG A 142 4.77 -5.93 -9.28
CA ARG A 142 6.01 -6.27 -8.55
C ARG A 142 5.85 -7.50 -7.67
N THR A 143 4.70 -7.64 -7.01
CA THR A 143 4.39 -8.81 -6.18
C THR A 143 4.24 -10.08 -7.03
N MET A 144 3.59 -9.98 -8.19
CA MET A 144 3.52 -11.10 -9.15
C MET A 144 4.92 -11.50 -9.65
N GLN A 145 5.77 -10.53 -9.99
CA GLN A 145 7.14 -10.83 -10.40
C GLN A 145 7.89 -11.54 -9.28
N HIS A 146 7.78 -11.07 -8.04
CA HIS A 146 8.40 -11.71 -6.88
C HIS A 146 7.91 -13.14 -6.66
N THR A 147 6.63 -13.40 -6.93
CA THR A 147 6.06 -14.75 -6.88
C THR A 147 6.82 -15.73 -7.80
N LEU A 148 7.22 -15.26 -9.00
CA LEU A 148 8.01 -16.05 -9.94
C LEU A 148 9.46 -16.13 -9.50
N ASP A 149 10.07 -15.04 -9.08
CA ASP A 149 11.46 -14.97 -8.59
C ASP A 149 11.68 -15.96 -7.43
N GLU A 150 10.68 -16.15 -6.58
CA GLU A 150 10.66 -17.05 -5.43
C GLU A 150 10.26 -18.50 -5.75
N ASN A 151 10.08 -18.83 -7.03
CA ASN A 151 9.63 -20.15 -7.49
C ASN A 151 8.34 -20.64 -6.82
N CYS A 152 7.41 -19.72 -6.53
CA CYS A 152 6.10 -20.05 -6.01
C CYS A 152 5.22 -20.64 -7.12
N SER A 153 4.36 -21.59 -6.78
CA SER A 153 3.40 -22.19 -7.71
C SER A 153 2.25 -21.25 -8.08
N GLY A 154 2.21 -20.07 -7.50
CA GLY A 154 1.23 -19.01 -7.76
C GLY A 154 1.05 -18.09 -6.56
N MET A 155 0.20 -17.11 -6.74
CA MET A 155 -0.17 -16.11 -5.73
C MET A 155 -1.66 -16.24 -5.39
N MET A 156 -2.02 -15.86 -4.17
CA MET A 156 -3.41 -15.78 -3.72
C MET A 156 -3.58 -14.63 -2.74
N TRP A 157 -4.79 -14.14 -2.62
CA TRP A 157 -5.22 -13.05 -1.72
C TRP A 157 -6.70 -13.15 -1.47
N GLN A 158 -7.21 -12.33 -0.56
CA GLN A 158 -8.63 -12.13 -0.32
C GLN A 158 -9.06 -10.72 -0.74
N VAL A 159 -10.34 -10.55 -0.98
CA VAL A 159 -10.96 -9.26 -1.25
C VAL A 159 -12.37 -9.30 -0.66
N LEU A 160 -12.77 -8.21 -0.02
CA LEU A 160 -14.13 -8.09 0.50
C LEU A 160 -15.14 -8.12 -0.65
N ASP A 161 -16.22 -8.86 -0.48
CA ASP A 161 -17.24 -9.11 -1.50
C ASP A 161 -17.93 -7.85 -2.03
N TRP A 162 -17.95 -6.80 -1.22
CA TRP A 162 -18.48 -5.49 -1.58
C TRP A 162 -17.45 -4.54 -2.20
N ASN A 163 -16.16 -4.89 -2.24
CA ASN A 163 -15.09 -4.04 -2.79
C ASN A 163 -15.02 -4.17 -4.32
N GLU A 164 -16.06 -3.70 -5.00
CA GLU A 164 -16.17 -3.76 -6.46
C GLU A 164 -14.99 -3.13 -7.21
N PRO A 165 -14.38 -2.00 -6.78
CA PRO A 165 -13.20 -1.47 -7.44
C PRO A 165 -12.02 -2.45 -7.43
N ALA A 166 -11.74 -3.11 -6.31
CA ALA A 166 -10.67 -4.10 -6.20
C ALA A 166 -11.01 -5.37 -6.97
N ILE A 167 -12.24 -5.86 -6.88
CA ILE A 167 -12.73 -7.02 -7.65
C ILE A 167 -12.55 -6.77 -9.16
N THR A 168 -12.95 -5.59 -9.63
CA THR A 168 -12.79 -5.19 -11.04
C THR A 168 -11.32 -5.10 -11.44
N PHE A 169 -10.46 -4.59 -10.56
CA PHE A 169 -9.03 -4.55 -10.78
C PHE A 169 -8.45 -5.97 -10.95
N TYR A 170 -8.75 -6.90 -10.05
CA TYR A 170 -8.25 -8.27 -10.11
C TYR A 170 -8.79 -9.07 -11.31
N LYS A 171 -10.06 -8.85 -11.69
CA LYS A 171 -10.63 -9.47 -12.91
C LYS A 171 -9.85 -9.13 -14.18
N LYS A 172 -9.23 -7.94 -14.28
CA LYS A 172 -8.38 -7.56 -15.42
C LYS A 172 -7.13 -8.43 -15.57
N TYR A 173 -6.68 -9.07 -14.48
CA TYR A 173 -5.57 -10.03 -14.48
C TYR A 173 -6.04 -11.48 -14.71
N GLY A 174 -7.31 -11.70 -14.96
CA GLY A 174 -7.87 -13.03 -15.13
C GLY A 174 -7.91 -13.87 -13.85
N SER A 175 -7.91 -13.21 -12.67
CA SER A 175 -7.95 -13.92 -11.39
C SER A 175 -9.26 -14.68 -11.23
N LYS A 176 -9.17 -15.93 -10.74
CA LYS A 176 -10.35 -16.71 -10.33
C LYS A 176 -10.82 -16.17 -8.98
N LEU A 177 -12.07 -15.78 -8.88
CA LEU A 177 -12.73 -15.48 -7.62
C LEU A 177 -13.36 -16.76 -7.09
N ASP A 178 -13.13 -17.08 -5.83
CA ASP A 178 -13.62 -18.28 -5.18
C ASP A 178 -14.29 -17.88 -3.86
N GLY A 179 -15.59 -17.97 -3.80
CA GLY A 179 -16.41 -17.62 -2.63
C GLY A 179 -16.92 -18.84 -1.84
N GLU A 180 -16.42 -20.03 -2.14
CA GLU A 180 -16.88 -21.28 -1.49
C GLU A 180 -16.25 -21.50 -0.10
N TRP A 181 -15.13 -20.81 0.21
CA TRP A 181 -14.40 -20.98 1.46
C TRP A 181 -14.83 -19.93 2.49
N ILE A 182 -15.13 -20.41 3.70
CA ILE A 182 -15.48 -19.57 4.85
C ILE A 182 -14.24 -19.44 5.72
N ASN A 183 -13.90 -18.22 6.10
CA ASN A 183 -12.83 -17.95 7.07
C ASN A 183 -13.30 -18.36 8.46
N CYS A 184 -12.45 -19.09 9.19
CA CYS A 184 -12.69 -19.49 10.58
C CYS A 184 -11.53 -19.00 11.42
N THR A 185 -11.81 -18.31 12.54
CA THR A 185 -10.82 -17.73 13.44
C THR A 185 -11.06 -18.15 14.87
N LEU A 186 -10.00 -18.24 15.64
CA LEU A 186 -10.01 -18.34 17.09
C LEU A 186 -8.94 -17.41 17.64
N GLU A 187 -9.34 -16.46 18.45
CA GLU A 187 -8.43 -15.57 19.13
C GLU A 187 -7.67 -16.28 20.26
N SER A 188 -6.45 -15.82 20.58
CA SER A 188 -5.59 -16.44 21.62
C SER A 188 -6.32 -16.67 22.94
N LYS A 189 -7.11 -15.69 23.41
CA LYS A 189 -7.92 -15.82 24.64
C LYS A 189 -8.96 -16.93 24.55
N GLN A 190 -9.57 -17.14 23.37
CA GLN A 190 -10.54 -18.23 23.18
C GLN A 190 -9.83 -19.58 23.23
N ILE A 191 -8.66 -19.69 22.60
CA ILE A 191 -7.84 -20.91 22.61
C ILE A 191 -7.43 -21.24 24.06
N GLU A 192 -6.93 -20.25 24.81
CA GLU A 192 -6.56 -20.45 26.21
C GLU A 192 -7.73 -20.95 27.05
N MET A 193 -8.93 -20.39 26.89
CA MET A 193 -10.12 -20.85 27.62
C MET A 193 -10.53 -22.27 27.23
N LEU A 194 -10.39 -22.65 25.97
CA LEU A 194 -10.75 -23.99 25.48
C LEU A 194 -9.78 -25.07 25.97
N LEU A 195 -8.49 -24.72 26.14
CA LEU A 195 -7.45 -25.67 26.61
C LEU A 195 -7.33 -25.78 28.12
N LYS A 196 -7.92 -24.87 28.90
CA LYS A 196 -7.95 -24.90 30.39
C LYS A 196 -9.06 -25.79 30.96
N LYS A 197 -9.75 -26.60 30.14
CA LYS A 197 -10.82 -27.51 30.57
C LYS A 197 -10.29 -28.83 31.12
#